data_9801595c37a960dfb4f24fe24778e302
#
_entry.id   9801595c37a960dfb4f24fe24778e302
#
_cell.length_a   1.000
_cell.length_b   1.000
_cell.length_c   1.000
_cell.angle_alpha   90.00
_cell.angle_beta   90.00
_cell.angle_gamma   90.00
#
_symmetry.space_group_name_H-M   'P 1'
#
loop_
_entity.id
_entity.type
_entity.pdbx_description
1 polymer ?
#
loop_
_entity_poly.entity_id
_entity_poly.type
_entity_poly.pdbx_seq_one_letter_code
_entity_poly.pdbx_strand_id
1 'polypeptide(L)'
;AEIAPEVTEEPAVVETPAASTPADEPKRVVFRHPDTKSVLDQLFPFSSTPAKPEPKAREEQPAAAQQQNNPRQNNNRQNNQNNHNNQRNNNNNNAVQEKQYEFDGILTGVGVLEMMPDGYGFLRSSDYNYLTSPDDIYVSQSQIKLFGLKTGDVVEGAIRPPKEGEKYFPLVKVDKINGRTPEEVRDRVPFDHLTPLFPDEKFMLTARKSSKVYDNIAVRVVDLFSPIGKGQRGLIVAQPKTGKTMLLKDIANAIAANHPEVYMIILLIDERPEEVTDMARSVDAEVIASTFDEPAERHVKIAEIVLNKAKRMVECGHDVVILLDSITRLARAYNTVQPASGKVLSGGVDANALQKPKRFFGAARNIENGGSLTD
;
A
#
# COMPACT_ATOMS: atom_id res chain seq x y z
N ALA A 1 -61.02 43.14 -18.01
CA ALA A 1 -62.23 42.67 -17.37
C ALA A 1 -62.09 41.13 -17.28
N GLU A 2 -62.05 40.59 -16.25
CA GLU A 2 -62.68 40.21 -14.99
C GLU A 2 -62.17 38.84 -14.61
N ILE A 3 -61.48 38.72 -13.53
CA ILE A 3 -61.80 38.19 -12.20
C ILE A 3 -61.73 36.65 -12.07
N ALA A 4 -60.84 36.26 -11.14
CA ALA A 4 -60.69 34.92 -10.54
C ALA A 4 -61.96 34.42 -9.82
N PRO A 5 -62.01 33.17 -9.31
CA PRO A 5 -61.46 32.86 -8.02
C PRO A 5 -60.81 31.50 -7.81
N GLU A 6 -59.95 31.48 -6.88
CA GLU A 6 -59.40 30.53 -5.91
C GLU A 6 -60.38 29.50 -5.37
N VAL A 7 -60.01 28.21 -5.28
CA VAL A 7 -60.53 27.29 -4.29
C VAL A 7 -59.36 26.40 -3.77
N THR A 8 -59.11 26.58 -2.50
CA THR A 8 -58.36 25.74 -1.57
C THR A 8 -59.09 24.40 -1.28
N GLU A 9 -58.34 23.31 -1.22
CA GLU A 9 -58.70 22.16 -0.35
C GLU A 9 -57.42 21.34 -0.02
N GLU A 10 -57.05 21.30 1.25
CA GLU A 10 -56.28 20.30 1.98
C GLU A 10 -57.27 19.37 2.73
N PRO A 11 -56.77 18.30 3.40
CA PRO A 11 -55.96 17.16 3.04
C PRO A 11 -56.71 15.82 3.32
N ALA A 12 -56.23 14.73 2.76
CA ALA A 12 -56.65 13.40 3.19
C ALA A 12 -55.47 12.54 3.64
N VAL A 13 -55.49 12.20 4.87
CA VAL A 13 -54.67 11.18 5.57
C VAL A 13 -55.06 9.79 5.07
N VAL A 14 -54.11 9.00 4.62
CA VAL A 14 -54.26 7.55 4.49
C VAL A 14 -53.01 6.83 5.00
N GLU A 15 -53.29 5.87 5.80
CA GLU A 15 -52.56 4.98 6.67
C GLU A 15 -51.36 4.27 6.04
N THR A 16 -50.33 4.08 6.86
CA THR A 16 -49.25 3.12 6.72
C THR A 16 -49.69 1.68 6.82
N PRO A 17 -49.18 0.78 6.03
CA PRO A 17 -49.03 -0.62 6.40
C PRO A 17 -47.56 -1.01 6.68
N ALA A 18 -47.46 -1.92 7.60
CA ALA A 18 -46.36 -2.47 8.34
C ALA A 18 -45.14 -2.95 7.56
N ALA A 19 -44.04 -2.94 8.31
CA ALA A 19 -42.74 -3.56 8.09
C ALA A 19 -42.72 -4.83 7.24
N SER A 20 -41.89 -4.81 6.22
CA SER A 20 -41.32 -6.01 5.61
C SER A 20 -39.80 -6.02 5.85
N THR A 21 -39.34 -7.15 6.35
CA THR A 21 -37.97 -7.58 6.63
C THR A 21 -36.95 -7.16 5.58
N PRO A 22 -35.72 -6.79 5.97
CA PRO A 22 -34.68 -6.43 5.02
C PRO A 22 -34.22 -7.68 4.27
N ALA A 23 -34.40 -7.62 2.97
CA ALA A 23 -33.82 -8.57 2.03
C ALA A 23 -32.29 -8.40 2.01
N ASP A 24 -31.63 -9.52 2.04
CA ASP A 24 -30.19 -9.76 1.90
C ASP A 24 -29.54 -8.81 0.89
N GLU A 25 -28.68 -7.91 1.35
CA GLU A 25 -27.82 -7.12 0.50
C GLU A 25 -26.80 -8.06 -0.18
N PRO A 26 -26.62 -7.97 -1.51
CA PRO A 26 -25.62 -8.77 -2.19
C PRO A 26 -24.23 -8.33 -1.67
N LYS A 27 -23.52 -9.27 -1.07
CA LYS A 27 -22.12 -9.09 -0.60
C LYS A 27 -21.30 -8.55 -1.76
N ARG A 28 -20.87 -7.31 -1.63
CA ARG A 28 -19.91 -6.63 -2.48
C ARG A 28 -18.62 -7.46 -2.51
N VAL A 29 -18.30 -8.05 -3.65
CA VAL A 29 -16.99 -8.65 -3.88
C VAL A 29 -16.03 -7.49 -4.11
N VAL A 30 -15.45 -7.02 -3.04
CA VAL A 30 -14.32 -6.10 -3.12
C VAL A 30 -13.12 -6.94 -3.55
N PHE A 31 -12.50 -6.62 -4.68
CA PHE A 31 -11.16 -7.08 -5.00
C PHE A 31 -10.20 -6.37 -4.04
N ARG A 32 -10.25 -6.76 -2.80
CA ARG A 32 -9.11 -6.60 -1.91
C ARG A 32 -8.16 -7.71 -2.28
N HIS A 33 -6.89 -7.39 -2.39
CA HIS A 33 -5.85 -8.40 -2.25
C HIS A 33 -6.28 -9.35 -1.13
N PRO A 34 -6.15 -10.69 -1.32
CA PRO A 34 -6.62 -11.64 -0.34
C PRO A 34 -6.08 -11.25 1.02
N ASP A 35 -7.00 -10.94 1.91
CA ASP A 35 -6.83 -10.62 3.33
C ASP A 35 -5.40 -10.24 3.75
N THR A 36 -5.08 -8.97 3.65
CA THR A 36 -3.97 -8.38 4.41
C THR A 36 -4.41 -8.25 5.88
N LYS A 37 -4.66 -9.37 6.54
CA LYS A 37 -4.60 -9.40 7.99
C LYS A 37 -3.14 -9.20 8.34
N SER A 38 -2.86 -8.23 9.20
CA SER A 38 -1.54 -8.06 9.79
C SER A 38 -1.01 -9.43 10.22
N VAL A 39 0.28 -9.66 10.01
CA VAL A 39 0.94 -10.91 10.44
C VAL A 39 0.69 -11.17 11.93
N LEU A 40 0.57 -10.11 12.72
CA LEU A 40 0.20 -10.16 14.14
C LEU A 40 -1.22 -10.69 14.37
N ASP A 41 -2.20 -10.32 13.54
CA ASP A 41 -3.58 -10.83 13.65
C ASP A 41 -3.69 -12.30 13.24
N GLN A 42 -2.79 -12.78 12.40
CA GLN A 42 -2.68 -14.20 12.05
C GLN A 42 -2.08 -15.05 13.18
N LEU A 43 -1.16 -14.47 13.95
CA LEU A 43 -0.49 -15.15 15.07
C LEU A 43 -1.30 -15.14 16.37
N PHE A 44 -2.14 -14.13 16.59
CA PHE A 44 -2.90 -13.93 17.84
C PHE A 44 -4.39 -13.69 17.57
N PRO A 45 -5.17 -14.74 17.27
CA PRO A 45 -6.59 -14.60 16.96
C PRO A 45 -7.48 -14.22 18.18
N PHE A 46 -6.91 -13.99 19.35
CA PHE A 46 -7.61 -13.70 20.61
C PHE A 46 -7.20 -12.38 21.26
N SER A 47 -7.25 -11.25 20.58
CA SER A 47 -7.26 -9.97 21.28
C SER A 47 -8.70 -9.50 21.51
N SER A 48 -9.31 -10.02 22.56
CA SER A 48 -10.48 -9.41 23.18
C SER A 48 -10.09 -8.06 23.78
N THR A 49 -10.78 -7.03 23.40
CA THR A 49 -10.69 -5.64 23.86
C THR A 49 -10.59 -5.56 25.39
N PRO A 50 -9.56 -4.96 25.98
CA PRO A 50 -9.59 -4.61 27.39
C PRO A 50 -10.29 -3.28 27.58
N ALA A 51 -11.19 -3.27 28.56
CA ALA A 51 -11.92 -2.12 29.06
C ALA A 51 -10.99 -1.04 29.59
N LYS A 52 -11.37 0.21 29.33
CA LYS A 52 -10.80 1.48 29.74
C LYS A 52 -10.66 1.55 31.28
N PRO A 53 -9.50 1.83 31.84
CA PRO A 53 -9.41 2.21 33.26
C PRO A 53 -9.50 3.73 33.43
N GLU A 54 -10.30 4.12 34.43
CA GLU A 54 -10.43 5.48 34.93
C GLU A 54 -9.19 5.96 35.71
N PRO A 55 -8.99 7.27 35.84
CA PRO A 55 -7.77 7.84 36.43
C PRO A 55 -7.83 7.89 37.96
N LYS A 56 -6.80 7.43 38.64
CA LYS A 56 -6.54 7.71 40.05
C LYS A 56 -5.27 8.49 40.27
N ALA A 57 -5.41 9.40 41.22
CA ALA A 57 -4.59 10.50 41.65
C ALA A 57 -3.11 10.20 41.99
N ARG A 58 -2.36 11.21 41.81
CA ARG A 58 -1.01 11.62 42.16
C ARG A 58 -0.77 11.56 43.68
N GLU A 59 0.33 10.95 44.11
CA GLU A 59 1.00 11.25 45.37
C GLU A 59 2.52 11.25 45.22
N GLU A 60 3.14 12.16 45.98
CA GLU A 60 4.45 12.76 45.86
C GLU A 60 5.59 11.92 46.40
N GLN A 61 6.78 12.33 45.99
CA GLN A 61 8.14 11.88 46.36
C GLN A 61 8.47 12.02 47.87
N PRO A 62 9.58 11.48 48.40
CA PRO A 62 10.86 12.15 48.25
C PRO A 62 12.12 11.29 48.08
N ALA A 63 13.18 12.00 47.69
CA ALA A 63 14.55 11.61 47.41
C ALA A 63 15.43 11.36 48.65
N ALA A 64 16.51 10.60 48.46
CA ALA A 64 17.88 10.78 48.97
C ALA A 64 18.70 9.51 48.70
N ALA A 65 19.77 9.55 48.01
CA ALA A 65 21.15 10.03 48.18
C ALA A 65 22.16 8.91 48.47
N GLN A 66 23.15 8.78 47.59
CA GLN A 66 24.58 8.52 47.81
C GLN A 66 25.05 7.20 48.48
N GLN A 67 26.05 6.46 48.05
CA GLN A 67 27.43 6.73 47.71
C GLN A 67 28.14 5.41 47.33
N GLN A 68 28.97 5.42 46.30
CA GLN A 68 30.38 5.05 46.20
C GLN A 68 30.89 3.80 46.99
N ASN A 69 31.47 2.83 46.28
CA ASN A 69 32.93 2.62 46.27
C ASN A 69 33.35 1.31 45.57
N ASN A 70 34.25 1.44 44.65
CA ASN A 70 35.22 0.43 44.23
C ASN A 70 36.36 0.40 45.26
N PRO A 71 37.18 -0.61 45.49
CA PRO A 71 38.18 -1.03 44.52
C PRO A 71 38.72 -2.49 44.58
N ARG A 72 39.27 -2.92 43.47
CA ARG A 72 40.54 -3.58 43.17
C ARG A 72 41.08 -4.78 43.98
N GLN A 73 41.63 -5.65 43.17
CA GLN A 73 42.86 -6.47 43.26
C GLN A 73 42.63 -7.96 43.48
N ASN A 74 43.07 -8.76 42.59
CA ASN A 74 44.36 -9.12 42.00
C ASN A 74 44.87 -10.49 42.53
N ASN A 75 45.38 -11.28 41.60
CA ASN A 75 46.41 -12.33 41.72
C ASN A 75 45.96 -13.77 42.06
N ASN A 76 46.16 -14.62 41.17
CA ASN A 76 47.39 -15.27 40.69
C ASN A 76 47.50 -16.75 41.09
N ARG A 77 47.77 -17.54 40.10
CA ARG A 77 48.69 -18.68 40.05
C ARG A 77 48.28 -20.07 40.55
N GLN A 78 48.31 -20.87 39.54
CA GLN A 78 49.14 -22.10 39.40
C GLN A 78 48.58 -23.44 39.88
N ASN A 79 48.35 -24.27 38.85
CA ASN A 79 49.09 -25.54 38.63
C ASN A 79 48.81 -26.68 39.60
N ASN A 80 48.23 -27.76 39.22
CA ASN A 80 48.97 -29.02 39.00
C ASN A 80 48.01 -30.21 38.74
N GLN A 81 48.39 -30.97 37.81
CA GLN A 81 48.16 -32.35 37.46
C GLN A 81 47.68 -33.27 38.61
N ASN A 82 46.76 -34.11 38.32
CA ASN A 82 46.88 -35.57 38.17
C ASN A 82 45.56 -36.31 38.44
N ASN A 83 45.09 -36.94 37.45
CA ASN A 83 44.93 -38.42 37.30
C ASN A 83 44.01 -39.20 38.28
N HIS A 84 43.17 -39.95 37.62
CA HIS A 84 42.60 -41.25 37.97
C HIS A 84 41.17 -41.31 38.54
N ASN A 85 40.44 -41.96 37.73
CA ASN A 85 39.48 -43.04 38.03
C ASN A 85 37.97 -42.72 38.11
N ASN A 86 37.35 -43.04 37.03
CA ASN A 86 36.24 -43.99 36.93
C ASN A 86 35.24 -44.00 38.11
N GLN A 87 34.05 -43.42 37.84
CA GLN A 87 32.81 -44.08 38.23
C GLN A 87 31.64 -43.52 37.43
N ARG A 88 31.02 -44.43 36.70
CA ARG A 88 29.75 -44.31 36.04
C ARG A 88 28.71 -43.66 36.98
N ASN A 89 28.24 -42.47 36.64
CA ASN A 89 26.93 -42.06 37.08
C ASN A 89 26.11 -41.63 35.87
N ASN A 90 25.24 -42.55 35.54
CA ASN A 90 24.22 -42.44 34.53
C ASN A 90 23.14 -41.49 35.09
N ASN A 91 23.33 -40.18 34.98
CA ASN A 91 22.26 -39.23 35.18
C ASN A 91 21.62 -39.00 33.83
N ASN A 92 20.52 -39.74 33.59
CA ASN A 92 19.50 -39.40 32.64
C ASN A 92 18.99 -37.98 32.93
N ASN A 93 19.67 -36.95 32.44
CA ASN A 93 19.06 -35.69 32.19
C ASN A 93 18.21 -35.84 30.92
N ASN A 94 16.98 -36.32 31.11
CA ASN A 94 15.89 -36.02 30.19
C ASN A 94 15.71 -34.49 30.19
N ALA A 95 16.57 -33.77 29.48
CA ALA A 95 16.21 -32.48 28.96
C ALA A 95 15.01 -32.78 28.05
N VAL A 96 13.84 -32.39 28.50
CA VAL A 96 12.66 -32.26 27.67
C VAL A 96 13.10 -31.35 26.53
N GLN A 97 13.46 -31.93 25.39
CA GLN A 97 13.56 -31.17 24.15
C GLN A 97 12.13 -30.63 23.92
N GLU A 98 11.93 -29.40 24.28
CA GLU A 98 10.77 -28.64 23.79
C GLU A 98 10.76 -28.85 22.28
N LYS A 99 9.75 -29.59 21.80
CA LYS A 99 9.52 -29.74 20.38
C LYS A 99 9.34 -28.31 19.86
N GLN A 100 10.37 -27.78 19.23
CA GLN A 100 10.25 -26.55 18.45
C GLN A 100 9.23 -26.86 17.36
N TYR A 101 8.05 -26.29 17.51
CA TYR A 101 7.04 -26.34 16.46
C TYR A 101 7.63 -25.58 15.26
N GLU A 102 7.86 -26.29 14.17
CA GLU A 102 8.22 -25.67 12.91
C GLU A 102 6.96 -25.07 12.30
N PHE A 103 6.86 -23.74 12.35
CA PHE A 103 5.78 -22.97 11.74
C PHE A 103 6.12 -22.55 10.30
N ASP A 104 7.09 -23.21 9.68
CA ASP A 104 7.53 -22.91 8.34
C ASP A 104 6.41 -23.18 7.32
N GLY A 105 6.03 -22.15 6.56
CA GLY A 105 5.04 -22.26 5.49
C GLY A 105 3.56 -22.23 5.90
N ILE A 106 3.23 -22.01 7.17
CA ILE A 106 1.84 -21.89 7.64
C ILE A 106 1.29 -20.49 7.34
N LEU A 107 2.14 -19.47 7.43
CA LEU A 107 1.77 -18.10 7.20
C LEU A 107 2.16 -17.66 5.80
N THR A 108 1.26 -16.92 5.14
CA THR A 108 1.53 -16.28 3.86
C THR A 108 1.60 -14.78 4.04
N GLY A 109 2.57 -14.15 3.39
CA GLY A 109 2.71 -12.69 3.37
C GLY A 109 2.75 -12.17 1.96
N VAL A 110 2.21 -10.97 1.77
CA VAL A 110 2.23 -10.23 0.50
C VAL A 110 2.81 -8.84 0.76
N GLY A 111 3.67 -8.38 -0.12
CA GLY A 111 4.22 -7.04 -0.01
C GLY A 111 4.98 -6.60 -1.25
N VAL A 112 5.28 -5.32 -1.31
CA VAL A 112 6.10 -4.71 -2.36
C VAL A 112 7.57 -4.70 -1.93
N LEU A 113 8.44 -5.22 -2.77
CA LEU A 113 9.86 -5.30 -2.48
C LEU A 113 10.53 -3.92 -2.56
N GLU A 114 11.13 -3.50 -1.45
CA GLU A 114 12.09 -2.40 -1.38
C GLU A 114 13.49 -2.98 -1.15
N MET A 115 14.40 -2.79 -2.11
CA MET A 115 15.78 -3.27 -1.98
C MET A 115 16.62 -2.26 -1.21
N MET A 116 17.45 -2.76 -0.30
CA MET A 116 18.45 -1.97 0.42
C MET A 116 19.78 -1.95 -0.34
N PRO A 117 20.64 -0.92 -0.09
CA PRO A 117 21.94 -0.81 -0.74
C PRO A 117 22.83 -2.04 -0.56
N ASP A 118 22.67 -2.75 0.57
CA ASP A 118 23.43 -3.95 0.93
C ASP A 118 22.97 -5.22 0.16
N GLY A 119 21.95 -5.08 -0.68
CA GLY A 119 21.48 -6.15 -1.57
C GLY A 119 20.44 -7.10 -0.97
N TYR A 120 20.05 -6.95 0.28
CA TYR A 120 18.84 -7.56 0.83
C TYR A 120 17.63 -6.64 0.64
N GLY A 121 16.43 -7.09 0.99
CA GLY A 121 15.23 -6.27 0.86
C GLY A 121 14.17 -6.55 1.90
N PHE A 122 13.14 -5.70 1.87
CA PHE A 122 11.94 -5.86 2.68
C PHE A 122 10.70 -5.82 1.80
N LEU A 123 9.74 -6.70 2.08
CA LEU A 123 8.40 -6.58 1.52
C LEU A 123 7.61 -5.62 2.40
N ARG A 124 7.20 -4.52 1.81
CA ARG A 124 6.42 -3.46 2.46
C ARG A 124 4.92 -3.72 2.29
N SER A 125 4.16 -3.56 3.37
CA SER A 125 2.71 -3.72 3.34
C SER A 125 2.01 -2.47 2.77
N SER A 126 0.92 -2.72 2.03
CA SER A 126 -0.02 -1.67 1.57
C SER A 126 -0.70 -0.95 2.74
N ASP A 127 -0.94 -1.65 3.86
CA ASP A 127 -1.62 -1.09 5.03
C ASP A 127 -0.86 0.08 5.67
N TYR A 128 0.47 0.08 5.48
CA TYR A 128 1.36 1.16 5.93
C TYR A 128 1.83 2.06 4.79
N ASN A 129 1.06 2.11 3.68
CA ASN A 129 1.41 2.89 2.49
C ASN A 129 2.84 2.60 1.97
N TYR A 130 3.28 1.35 2.08
CA TYR A 130 4.62 0.87 1.69
C TYR A 130 5.79 1.52 2.44
N LEU A 131 5.52 2.12 3.58
CA LEU A 131 6.55 2.63 4.49
C LEU A 131 7.01 1.56 5.47
N THR A 132 8.10 1.86 6.19
CA THR A 132 8.63 0.95 7.22
C THR A 132 7.59 0.65 8.29
N SER A 133 7.34 -0.61 8.53
CA SER A 133 6.32 -1.10 9.45
C SER A 133 6.84 -2.28 10.28
N PRO A 134 6.17 -2.62 11.40
CA PRO A 134 6.48 -3.83 12.15
C PRO A 134 6.21 -5.12 11.35
N ASP A 135 5.35 -5.06 10.34
CA ASP A 135 4.94 -6.19 9.50
C ASP A 135 5.87 -6.41 8.30
N ASP A 136 7.00 -5.71 8.25
CA ASP A 136 7.97 -5.84 7.17
C ASP A 136 8.56 -7.26 7.12
N ILE A 137 8.55 -7.86 5.94
CA ILE A 137 9.07 -9.21 5.72
C ILE A 137 10.47 -9.11 5.11
N TYR A 138 11.44 -9.74 5.75
CA TYR A 138 12.82 -9.75 5.28
C TYR A 138 13.01 -10.72 4.11
N VAL A 139 13.65 -10.24 3.06
CA VAL A 139 14.03 -11.02 1.87
C VAL A 139 15.54 -11.07 1.76
N SER A 140 16.10 -12.27 1.71
CA SER A 140 17.56 -12.45 1.62
C SER A 140 18.10 -12.11 0.24
N GLN A 141 19.37 -11.71 0.18
CA GLN A 141 20.06 -11.43 -1.08
C GLN A 141 20.09 -12.64 -2.02
N SER A 142 20.18 -13.86 -1.48
CA SER A 142 20.15 -15.09 -2.25
C SER A 142 18.82 -15.29 -2.97
N GLN A 143 17.69 -15.03 -2.29
CA GLN A 143 16.35 -15.09 -2.89
C GLN A 143 16.17 -14.04 -3.98
N ILE A 144 16.60 -12.80 -3.72
CA ILE A 144 16.55 -11.71 -4.71
C ILE A 144 17.28 -12.09 -5.99
N LYS A 145 18.48 -12.65 -5.87
CA LYS A 145 19.28 -13.10 -7.04
C LYS A 145 18.68 -14.34 -7.73
N LEU A 146 18.17 -15.30 -6.94
CA LEU A 146 17.60 -16.54 -7.48
C LEU A 146 16.38 -16.29 -8.37
N PHE A 147 15.47 -15.42 -7.90
CA PHE A 147 14.21 -15.12 -8.59
C PHE A 147 14.30 -13.87 -9.49
N GLY A 148 15.45 -13.18 -9.52
CA GLY A 148 15.62 -11.96 -10.30
C GLY A 148 14.70 -10.82 -9.85
N LEU A 149 14.42 -10.72 -8.55
CA LEU A 149 13.53 -9.71 -7.99
C LEU A 149 14.09 -8.30 -8.14
N LYS A 150 13.21 -7.35 -8.35
CA LYS A 150 13.55 -5.93 -8.49
C LYS A 150 12.70 -5.09 -7.54
N THR A 151 13.18 -3.90 -7.19
CA THR A 151 12.39 -2.93 -6.42
C THR A 151 11.06 -2.65 -7.11
N GLY A 152 9.98 -2.75 -6.35
CA GLY A 152 8.61 -2.58 -6.83
C GLY A 152 7.89 -3.89 -7.15
N ASP A 153 8.56 -5.05 -7.13
CA ASP A 153 7.87 -6.34 -7.32
C ASP A 153 6.92 -6.62 -6.17
N VAL A 154 5.71 -7.01 -6.49
CA VAL A 154 4.73 -7.55 -5.54
C VAL A 154 5.06 -9.03 -5.36
N VAL A 155 5.50 -9.41 -4.18
CA VAL A 155 5.88 -10.80 -3.85
C VAL A 155 4.88 -11.37 -2.87
N GLU A 156 4.34 -12.53 -3.21
CA GLU A 156 3.49 -13.37 -2.37
C GLU A 156 4.26 -14.64 -2.03
N GLY A 157 4.29 -15.01 -0.75
CA GLY A 157 5.02 -16.21 -0.36
C GLY A 157 4.83 -16.60 1.10
N ALA A 158 5.36 -17.77 1.43
CA ALA A 158 5.34 -18.29 2.78
C ALA A 158 6.39 -17.63 3.67
N ILE A 159 5.99 -17.25 4.86
CA ILE A 159 6.83 -16.62 5.88
C ILE A 159 6.88 -17.49 7.14
N ARG A 160 7.88 -17.29 7.99
CA ARG A 160 7.96 -17.91 9.31
C ARG A 160 8.09 -16.86 10.42
N PRO A 161 7.74 -17.21 11.65
CA PRO A 161 8.03 -16.36 12.79
C PRO A 161 9.53 -16.11 12.94
N PRO A 162 9.95 -14.93 13.46
CA PRO A 162 11.34 -14.67 13.76
C PRO A 162 11.83 -15.57 14.89
N LYS A 163 13.05 -16.09 14.74
CA LYS A 163 13.76 -16.86 15.79
C LYS A 163 14.41 -15.89 16.80
N GLU A 164 14.88 -16.41 17.93
CA GLU A 164 15.63 -15.62 18.89
C GLU A 164 16.80 -14.89 18.22
N GLY A 165 16.81 -13.56 18.36
CA GLY A 165 17.81 -12.69 17.72
C GLY A 165 17.42 -12.13 16.34
N GLU A 166 16.33 -12.61 15.71
CA GLU A 166 15.80 -12.03 14.47
C GLU A 166 14.74 -10.97 14.79
N LYS A 167 14.79 -9.85 14.07
CA LYS A 167 13.87 -8.73 14.28
C LYS A 167 12.63 -8.79 13.36
N TYR A 168 12.77 -9.39 12.18
CA TYR A 168 11.77 -9.38 11.13
C TYR A 168 11.34 -10.79 10.75
N PHE A 169 10.14 -10.92 10.20
CA PHE A 169 9.65 -12.16 9.63
C PHE A 169 10.42 -12.47 8.34
N PRO A 170 11.15 -13.59 8.25
CA PRO A 170 11.83 -13.92 7.01
C PRO A 170 10.91 -14.63 6.02
N LEU A 171 11.07 -14.29 4.74
CA LEU A 171 10.44 -14.99 3.64
C LEU A 171 11.11 -16.38 3.47
N VAL A 172 10.32 -17.44 3.50
CA VAL A 172 10.81 -18.81 3.34
C VAL A 172 10.73 -19.26 1.89
N LYS A 173 9.57 -19.02 1.26
CA LYS A 173 9.29 -19.46 -0.11
C LYS A 173 8.56 -18.36 -0.87
N VAL A 174 8.89 -18.19 -2.12
CA VAL A 174 8.18 -17.31 -3.06
C VAL A 174 7.17 -18.14 -3.83
N ASP A 175 5.90 -17.80 -3.76
CA ASP A 175 4.83 -18.48 -4.47
C ASP A 175 4.44 -17.74 -5.74
N LYS A 176 4.28 -16.41 -5.68
CA LYS A 176 3.97 -15.57 -6.83
C LYS A 176 4.76 -14.27 -6.81
N ILE A 177 5.01 -13.73 -8.01
CA ILE A 177 5.63 -12.44 -8.26
C ILE A 177 4.73 -11.68 -9.22
N ASN A 178 4.20 -10.53 -8.82
CA ASN A 178 3.25 -9.74 -9.62
C ASN A 178 2.06 -10.57 -10.15
N GLY A 179 1.55 -11.51 -9.35
CA GLY A 179 0.44 -12.39 -9.71
C GLY A 179 0.80 -13.56 -10.63
N ARG A 180 2.04 -13.68 -11.11
CA ARG A 180 2.54 -14.75 -11.98
C ARG A 180 3.48 -15.69 -11.24
N THR A 181 3.77 -16.82 -11.84
CA THR A 181 4.76 -17.78 -11.30
C THR A 181 6.18 -17.19 -11.40
N PRO A 182 7.09 -17.54 -10.46
CA PRO A 182 8.47 -17.05 -10.51
C PRO A 182 9.21 -17.41 -11.81
N GLU A 183 8.85 -18.54 -12.44
CA GLU A 183 9.45 -19.01 -13.70
C GLU A 183 9.11 -18.08 -14.86
N GLU A 184 7.84 -17.65 -14.98
CA GLU A 184 7.36 -16.73 -16.02
C GLU A 184 7.98 -15.32 -15.87
N VAL A 185 8.22 -14.89 -14.64
CA VAL A 185 8.72 -13.53 -14.37
C VAL A 185 10.22 -13.41 -14.57
N ARG A 186 10.96 -14.51 -14.52
CA ARG A 186 12.43 -14.52 -14.57
C ARG A 186 12.97 -13.89 -15.85
N ASP A 187 12.35 -14.16 -16.99
CA ASP A 187 12.82 -13.73 -18.31
C ASP A 187 12.12 -12.45 -18.80
N ARG A 188 11.42 -11.72 -17.90
CA ARG A 188 10.72 -10.49 -18.26
C ARG A 188 11.66 -9.40 -18.78
N VAL A 189 11.22 -8.69 -19.81
CA VAL A 189 11.91 -7.53 -20.34
C VAL A 189 11.69 -6.33 -19.40
N PRO A 190 12.76 -5.61 -19.01
CA PRO A 190 12.61 -4.40 -18.19
C PRO A 190 11.76 -3.34 -18.87
N PHE A 191 10.98 -2.58 -18.09
CA PHE A 191 10.02 -1.57 -18.55
C PHE A 191 10.63 -0.55 -19.55
N ASP A 192 11.85 -0.13 -19.30
CA ASP A 192 12.53 0.88 -20.13
C ASP A 192 12.93 0.35 -21.52
N HIS A 193 12.93 -0.96 -21.72
CA HIS A 193 13.25 -1.64 -23.00
C HIS A 193 12.01 -2.13 -23.75
N LEU A 194 10.83 -1.97 -23.17
CA LEU A 194 9.58 -2.34 -23.85
C LEU A 194 9.24 -1.34 -24.94
N THR A 195 8.72 -1.82 -26.07
CA THR A 195 8.33 -0.99 -27.22
C THR A 195 7.05 -0.21 -26.90
N PRO A 196 7.11 1.15 -26.83
CA PRO A 196 5.92 1.94 -26.55
C PRO A 196 5.05 2.11 -27.80
N LEU A 197 3.74 1.97 -27.64
CA LEU A 197 2.74 2.21 -28.67
C LEU A 197 1.83 3.37 -28.28
N PHE A 198 1.13 3.92 -29.27
CA PHE A 198 0.01 4.82 -28.99
C PHE A 198 -1.17 4.03 -28.41
N PRO A 199 -1.99 4.66 -27.53
CA PRO A 199 -3.22 4.07 -27.05
C PRO A 199 -4.16 3.73 -28.23
N ASP A 200 -4.49 2.47 -28.38
CA ASP A 200 -5.38 1.94 -29.41
C ASP A 200 -6.69 1.39 -28.83
N GLU A 201 -6.69 1.03 -27.57
CA GLU A 201 -7.86 0.53 -26.83
C GLU A 201 -8.37 1.59 -25.85
N LYS A 202 -9.67 1.92 -25.96
CA LYS A 202 -10.35 2.90 -25.14
C LYS A 202 -10.92 2.26 -23.88
N PHE A 203 -10.79 2.91 -22.73
CA PHE A 203 -11.56 2.56 -21.54
C PHE A 203 -13.04 2.89 -21.76
N MET A 204 -13.89 1.90 -21.52
CA MET A 204 -15.34 2.08 -21.55
C MET A 204 -15.77 2.68 -20.20
N LEU A 205 -16.04 3.98 -20.18
CA LEU A 205 -16.48 4.67 -18.97
C LEU A 205 -17.99 4.64 -18.79
N THR A 206 -18.75 4.42 -19.86
CA THR A 206 -20.22 4.34 -19.83
C THR A 206 -20.68 2.90 -19.91
N ALA A 207 -21.55 2.48 -18.99
CA ALA A 207 -22.02 1.10 -18.95
C ALA A 207 -23.02 0.79 -20.06
N ARG A 208 -22.74 -0.26 -20.81
CA ARG A 208 -23.71 -0.82 -21.77
C ARG A 208 -24.64 -1.89 -21.17
N LYS A 209 -24.34 -2.45 -20.00
CA LYS A 209 -24.98 -3.68 -19.50
C LYS A 209 -25.56 -3.66 -18.09
N SER A 210 -25.38 -2.63 -17.29
CA SER A 210 -25.87 -2.63 -15.91
C SER A 210 -26.42 -1.29 -15.47
N SER A 211 -27.66 -1.28 -15.00
CA SER A 211 -28.34 -0.10 -14.44
C SER A 211 -27.77 0.40 -13.09
N LYS A 212 -26.76 -0.27 -12.57
CA LYS A 212 -26.10 0.08 -11.31
C LYS A 212 -24.81 0.87 -11.49
N VAL A 213 -24.38 1.10 -12.70
CA VAL A 213 -23.09 1.74 -12.97
C VAL A 213 -23.29 3.24 -13.07
N TYR A 214 -22.34 3.94 -12.53
CA TYR A 214 -22.11 5.36 -12.48
C TYR A 214 -22.35 6.05 -13.84
N ASP A 215 -23.59 6.10 -14.27
CA ASP A 215 -24.00 6.81 -15.48
C ASP A 215 -24.15 8.30 -15.16
N ASN A 216 -23.09 8.85 -14.59
CA ASN A 216 -23.01 10.27 -14.27
C ASN A 216 -22.78 11.08 -15.55
N ILE A 217 -23.48 12.18 -15.70
CA ILE A 217 -23.31 13.10 -16.84
C ILE A 217 -21.84 13.50 -17.02
N ALA A 218 -21.11 13.74 -15.94
CA ALA A 218 -19.69 14.08 -15.99
C ALA A 218 -18.83 13.00 -16.68
N VAL A 219 -19.04 11.74 -16.33
CA VAL A 219 -18.31 10.59 -16.92
C VAL A 219 -18.69 10.42 -18.40
N ARG A 220 -19.98 10.61 -18.75
CA ARG A 220 -20.45 10.57 -20.16
C ARG A 220 -19.81 11.68 -21.01
N VAL A 221 -19.67 12.87 -20.45
CA VAL A 221 -18.98 13.99 -21.11
C VAL A 221 -17.51 13.65 -21.34
N VAL A 222 -16.81 13.10 -20.34
CA VAL A 222 -15.42 12.64 -20.51
C VAL A 222 -15.33 11.56 -21.58
N ASP A 223 -16.20 10.55 -21.54
CA ASP A 223 -16.18 9.44 -22.49
C ASP A 223 -16.40 9.90 -23.94
N LEU A 224 -17.21 10.95 -24.14
CA LEU A 224 -17.54 11.45 -25.47
C LEU A 224 -16.52 12.47 -26.01
N PHE A 225 -16.05 13.40 -25.18
CA PHE A 225 -15.23 14.53 -25.62
C PHE A 225 -13.73 14.37 -25.31
N SER A 226 -13.39 13.56 -24.31
CA SER A 226 -12.01 13.35 -23.86
C SER A 226 -11.81 11.87 -23.52
N PRO A 227 -11.97 10.95 -24.48
CA PRO A 227 -11.86 9.52 -24.23
C PRO A 227 -10.46 9.18 -23.68
N ILE A 228 -10.41 8.25 -22.73
CA ILE A 228 -9.18 7.77 -22.11
C ILE A 228 -8.85 6.40 -22.69
N GLY A 229 -7.66 6.24 -23.24
CA GLY A 229 -7.15 4.97 -23.76
C GLY A 229 -6.17 4.31 -22.81
N LYS A 230 -6.01 2.99 -22.95
CA LYS A 230 -4.98 2.23 -22.21
C LYS A 230 -3.58 2.76 -22.60
N GLY A 231 -2.81 3.16 -21.60
CA GLY A 231 -1.49 3.78 -21.82
C GLY A 231 -1.51 5.29 -22.04
N GLN A 232 -2.67 5.93 -21.96
CA GLN A 232 -2.81 7.38 -22.14
C GLN A 232 -2.43 8.15 -20.86
N ARG A 233 -1.96 9.38 -21.09
CA ARG A 233 -1.80 10.40 -20.04
C ARG A 233 -2.98 11.34 -20.06
N GLY A 234 -3.64 11.50 -18.91
CA GLY A 234 -4.75 12.41 -18.73
C GLY A 234 -4.42 13.50 -17.70
N LEU A 235 -4.93 14.70 -17.88
CA LEU A 235 -4.77 15.77 -16.90
C LEU A 235 -6.11 16.49 -16.67
N ILE A 236 -6.59 16.46 -15.43
CA ILE A 236 -7.78 17.17 -15.01
C ILE A 236 -7.34 18.51 -14.43
N VAL A 237 -7.62 19.60 -15.18
CA VAL A 237 -7.31 20.96 -14.75
C VAL A 237 -8.58 21.64 -14.32
N ALA A 238 -8.64 22.06 -13.06
CA ALA A 238 -9.80 22.73 -12.49
C ALA A 238 -9.39 23.66 -11.35
N GLN A 239 -10.20 24.69 -11.13
CA GLN A 239 -10.03 25.55 -9.97
C GLN A 239 -10.28 24.77 -8.65
N PRO A 240 -9.77 25.24 -7.51
CA PRO A 240 -10.11 24.65 -6.22
C PRO A 240 -11.61 24.61 -5.98
N LYS A 241 -12.12 23.56 -5.35
CA LYS A 241 -13.55 23.37 -4.99
C LYS A 241 -14.53 23.22 -6.17
N THR A 242 -14.07 22.90 -7.38
CA THR A 242 -14.94 22.70 -8.55
C THR A 242 -15.36 21.24 -8.76
N GLY A 243 -15.05 20.35 -7.84
CA GLY A 243 -15.44 18.92 -7.93
C GLY A 243 -14.44 18.00 -8.63
N LYS A 244 -13.16 18.41 -8.77
CA LYS A 244 -12.09 17.60 -9.37
C LYS A 244 -12.00 16.19 -8.77
N THR A 245 -11.96 16.07 -7.43
CA THR A 245 -11.89 14.80 -6.72
C THR A 245 -13.15 13.95 -6.94
N MET A 246 -14.33 14.57 -7.06
CA MET A 246 -15.57 13.85 -7.38
C MET A 246 -15.52 13.26 -8.79
N LEU A 247 -15.05 14.04 -9.78
CA LEU A 247 -14.85 13.53 -11.13
C LEU A 247 -13.84 12.38 -11.17
N LEU A 248 -12.76 12.46 -10.40
CA LEU A 248 -11.76 11.41 -10.29
C LEU A 248 -12.37 10.11 -9.73
N LYS A 249 -13.22 10.22 -8.67
CA LYS A 249 -13.96 9.09 -8.10
C LYS A 249 -14.92 8.47 -9.11
N ASP A 250 -15.65 9.28 -9.84
CA ASP A 250 -16.60 8.82 -10.84
C ASP A 250 -15.89 8.05 -11.96
N ILE A 251 -14.75 8.57 -12.45
CA ILE A 251 -13.92 7.88 -13.45
C ILE A 251 -13.36 6.57 -12.89
N ALA A 252 -12.82 6.59 -11.67
CA ALA A 252 -12.30 5.40 -11.02
C ALA A 252 -13.34 4.29 -10.90
N ASN A 253 -14.53 4.65 -10.41
CA ASN A 253 -15.63 3.69 -10.27
C ASN A 253 -16.13 3.17 -11.64
N ALA A 254 -16.12 4.01 -12.67
CA ALA A 254 -16.49 3.61 -14.01
C ALA A 254 -15.48 2.59 -14.60
N ILE A 255 -14.18 2.83 -14.41
CA ILE A 255 -13.14 1.90 -14.83
C ILE A 255 -13.25 0.59 -14.05
N ALA A 256 -13.35 0.64 -12.72
CA ALA A 256 -13.45 -0.56 -11.87
C ALA A 256 -14.67 -1.44 -12.24
N ALA A 257 -15.80 -0.81 -12.61
CA ALA A 257 -17.00 -1.54 -12.96
C ALA A 257 -16.96 -2.17 -14.35
N ASN A 258 -16.30 -1.52 -15.31
CA ASN A 258 -16.30 -1.95 -16.72
C ASN A 258 -15.06 -2.76 -17.11
N HIS A 259 -13.96 -2.59 -16.35
CA HIS A 259 -12.65 -3.18 -16.60
C HIS A 259 -12.09 -3.85 -15.33
N PRO A 260 -12.65 -4.97 -14.88
CA PRO A 260 -12.20 -5.68 -13.68
C PRO A 260 -10.79 -6.28 -13.83
N GLU A 261 -10.28 -6.39 -15.06
CA GLU A 261 -8.94 -6.86 -15.37
C GLU A 261 -7.86 -5.82 -15.05
N VAL A 262 -8.23 -4.55 -14.91
CA VAL A 262 -7.30 -3.44 -14.72
C VAL A 262 -6.94 -3.29 -13.25
N TYR A 263 -5.66 -3.19 -12.98
CA TYR A 263 -5.17 -2.87 -11.65
C TYR A 263 -5.15 -1.36 -11.43
N MET A 264 -5.98 -0.87 -10.53
CA MET A 264 -6.12 0.56 -10.30
C MET A 264 -5.50 0.98 -8.97
N ILE A 265 -4.63 2.00 -9.03
CA ILE A 265 -3.98 2.64 -7.88
C ILE A 265 -4.44 4.09 -7.81
N ILE A 266 -4.90 4.52 -6.66
CA ILE A 266 -5.19 5.93 -6.37
C ILE A 266 -4.10 6.44 -5.43
N LEU A 267 -3.32 7.40 -5.91
CA LEU A 267 -2.23 8.01 -5.16
C LEU A 267 -2.63 9.42 -4.70
N LEU A 268 -2.81 9.57 -3.39
CA LEU A 268 -3.18 10.84 -2.75
C LEU A 268 -1.95 11.46 -2.08
N ILE A 269 -1.54 12.62 -2.53
CA ILE A 269 -0.36 13.34 -2.01
C ILE A 269 -0.79 14.65 -1.36
N ASP A 270 -0.40 14.84 -0.08
CA ASP A 270 -0.68 16.05 0.70
C ASP A 270 -2.20 16.32 0.82
N GLU A 271 -3.01 15.24 0.87
CA GLU A 271 -4.46 15.30 1.08
C GLU A 271 -4.83 15.15 2.56
N ARG A 272 -6.07 15.48 2.89
CA ARG A 272 -6.57 15.39 4.27
C ARG A 272 -6.93 13.94 4.61
N PRO A 273 -6.71 13.49 5.88
CA PRO A 273 -7.06 12.13 6.30
C PRO A 273 -8.52 11.76 6.05
N GLU A 274 -9.45 12.73 6.18
CA GLU A 274 -10.87 12.53 5.93
C GLU A 274 -11.14 12.24 4.46
N GLU A 275 -10.46 12.95 3.54
CA GLU A 275 -10.59 12.77 2.10
C GLU A 275 -10.00 11.42 1.65
N VAL A 276 -8.90 10.98 2.29
CA VAL A 276 -8.31 9.65 2.09
C VAL A 276 -9.30 8.55 2.49
N THR A 277 -9.88 8.66 3.67
CA THR A 277 -10.86 7.69 4.17
C THR A 277 -12.10 7.63 3.28
N ASP A 278 -12.60 8.78 2.85
CA ASP A 278 -13.75 8.88 1.96
C ASP A 278 -13.44 8.27 0.57
N MET A 279 -12.24 8.48 0.04
CA MET A 279 -11.78 7.86 -1.20
C MET A 279 -11.74 6.32 -1.05
N ALA A 280 -11.09 5.82 0.01
CA ALA A 280 -10.95 4.39 0.24
C ALA A 280 -12.30 3.64 0.43
N ARG A 281 -13.32 4.34 0.93
CA ARG A 281 -14.66 3.78 1.10
C ARG A 281 -15.54 3.84 -0.16
N SER A 282 -15.26 4.81 -1.03
CA SER A 282 -16.11 5.11 -2.18
C SER A 282 -15.62 4.53 -3.51
N VAL A 283 -14.38 4.02 -3.56
CA VAL A 283 -13.78 3.49 -4.79
C VAL A 283 -13.24 2.08 -4.58
N ASP A 284 -13.45 1.20 -5.56
CA ASP A 284 -12.88 -0.15 -5.59
C ASP A 284 -11.51 -0.13 -6.27
N ALA A 285 -10.52 0.32 -5.52
CA ALA A 285 -9.13 0.47 -5.96
C ALA A 285 -8.17 0.43 -4.78
N GLU A 286 -6.89 0.20 -5.04
CA GLU A 286 -5.86 0.36 -4.04
C GLU A 286 -5.62 1.85 -3.79
N VAL A 287 -5.92 2.33 -2.58
CA VAL A 287 -5.72 3.73 -2.19
C VAL A 287 -4.46 3.85 -1.35
N ILE A 288 -3.49 4.60 -1.84
CA ILE A 288 -2.22 4.88 -1.17
C ILE A 288 -2.17 6.38 -0.93
N ALA A 289 -1.90 6.75 0.30
CA ALA A 289 -1.92 8.16 0.69
C ALA A 289 -0.69 8.56 1.48
N SER A 290 -0.32 9.82 1.32
CA SER A 290 0.55 10.55 2.21
C SER A 290 -0.12 11.86 2.56
N THR A 291 -0.52 12.01 3.83
CA THR A 291 -1.34 13.10 4.34
C THR A 291 -0.54 14.39 4.53
N PHE A 292 -1.23 15.51 4.63
CA PHE A 292 -0.62 16.85 4.68
C PHE A 292 0.32 17.10 5.88
N ASP A 293 0.18 16.32 6.93
CA ASP A 293 1.01 16.35 8.15
C ASP A 293 2.35 15.64 7.99
N GLU A 294 2.53 14.90 6.89
CA GLU A 294 3.76 14.15 6.63
C GLU A 294 4.84 15.02 5.94
N PRO A 295 6.13 14.70 6.16
CA PRO A 295 7.22 15.44 5.51
C PRO A 295 7.29 15.16 4.01
N ALA A 296 7.80 16.15 3.24
CA ALA A 296 7.92 16.06 1.79
C ALA A 296 8.70 14.82 1.28
N GLU A 297 9.69 14.35 2.03
CA GLU A 297 10.46 13.15 1.72
C GLU A 297 9.57 11.89 1.66
N ARG A 298 8.56 11.82 2.53
CA ARG A 298 7.58 10.72 2.54
C ARG A 298 6.72 10.74 1.28
N HIS A 299 6.23 11.91 0.87
CA HIS A 299 5.46 12.07 -0.37
C HIS A 299 6.26 11.56 -1.58
N VAL A 300 7.53 11.94 -1.65
CA VAL A 300 8.44 11.52 -2.72
C VAL A 300 8.66 10.02 -2.70
N LYS A 301 8.94 9.46 -1.52
CA LYS A 301 9.22 8.02 -1.37
C LYS A 301 8.03 7.17 -1.77
N ILE A 302 6.83 7.52 -1.33
CA ILE A 302 5.59 6.80 -1.68
C ILE A 302 5.36 6.84 -3.19
N ALA A 303 5.50 8.02 -3.82
CA ALA A 303 5.33 8.14 -5.26
C ALA A 303 6.35 7.30 -6.05
N GLU A 304 7.61 7.22 -5.60
CA GLU A 304 8.62 6.37 -6.22
C GLU A 304 8.30 4.87 -6.08
N ILE A 305 7.81 4.43 -4.94
CA ILE A 305 7.41 3.04 -4.71
C ILE A 305 6.23 2.66 -5.61
N VAL A 306 5.19 3.51 -5.65
CA VAL A 306 3.99 3.30 -6.49
C VAL A 306 4.37 3.21 -7.97
N LEU A 307 5.20 4.12 -8.45
CA LEU A 307 5.68 4.09 -9.84
C LEU A 307 6.47 2.82 -10.15
N ASN A 308 7.35 2.40 -9.25
CA ASN A 308 8.13 1.18 -9.43
C ASN A 308 7.21 -0.06 -9.43
N LYS A 309 6.23 -0.12 -8.51
CA LYS A 309 5.22 -1.18 -8.48
C LYS A 309 4.47 -1.26 -9.80
N ALA A 310 3.92 -0.13 -10.28
CA ALA A 310 3.19 -0.08 -11.52
C ALA A 310 4.03 -0.56 -12.72
N LYS A 311 5.30 -0.11 -12.83
CA LYS A 311 6.22 -0.58 -13.88
C LYS A 311 6.46 -2.09 -13.82
N ARG A 312 6.62 -2.66 -12.61
CA ARG A 312 6.84 -4.12 -12.45
C ARG A 312 5.61 -4.92 -12.86
N MET A 313 4.42 -4.43 -12.52
CA MET A 313 3.17 -5.09 -12.94
C MET A 313 2.99 -5.06 -14.45
N VAL A 314 3.28 -3.93 -15.09
CA VAL A 314 3.23 -3.80 -16.56
C VAL A 314 4.24 -4.70 -17.26
N GLU A 315 5.45 -4.89 -16.70
CA GLU A 315 6.43 -5.88 -17.20
C GLU A 315 5.87 -7.31 -17.23
N CYS A 316 4.90 -7.61 -16.37
CA CYS A 316 4.22 -8.89 -16.30
C CYS A 316 2.93 -8.95 -17.14
N GLY A 317 2.65 -7.91 -17.94
CA GLY A 317 1.51 -7.87 -18.85
C GLY A 317 0.20 -7.43 -18.23
N HIS A 318 0.23 -6.73 -17.07
CA HIS A 318 -0.97 -6.15 -16.47
C HIS A 318 -1.26 -4.75 -16.99
N ASP A 319 -2.52 -4.43 -17.14
CA ASP A 319 -2.99 -3.07 -17.36
C ASP A 319 -3.11 -2.36 -16.02
N VAL A 320 -2.38 -1.25 -15.86
CA VAL A 320 -2.33 -0.48 -14.62
C VAL A 320 -2.81 0.94 -14.87
N VAL A 321 -3.70 1.43 -14.01
CA VAL A 321 -4.15 2.82 -14.01
C VAL A 321 -3.73 3.47 -12.69
N ILE A 322 -3.02 4.60 -12.77
CA ILE A 322 -2.68 5.43 -11.62
C ILE A 322 -3.50 6.71 -11.69
N LEU A 323 -4.30 6.95 -10.67
CA LEU A 323 -5.02 8.20 -10.49
C LEU A 323 -4.33 9.03 -9.41
N LEU A 324 -3.69 10.13 -9.81
CA LEU A 324 -2.89 10.98 -8.93
C LEU A 324 -3.64 12.26 -8.53
N ASP A 325 -3.91 12.46 -7.26
CA ASP A 325 -4.38 13.73 -6.69
C ASP A 325 -3.38 14.22 -5.62
N SER A 326 -2.50 15.18 -5.87
CA SER A 326 -2.35 15.87 -7.15
C SER A 326 -0.87 15.99 -7.57
N ILE A 327 -0.66 16.03 -8.87
CA ILE A 327 0.70 16.22 -9.44
C ILE A 327 1.33 17.54 -9.02
N THR A 328 0.52 18.59 -8.78
CA THR A 328 1.04 19.89 -8.31
C THR A 328 1.65 19.79 -6.93
N ARG A 329 1.00 19.04 -6.01
CA ARG A 329 1.50 18.83 -4.65
C ARG A 329 2.73 17.91 -4.67
N LEU A 330 2.72 16.90 -5.50
CA LEU A 330 3.89 16.04 -5.71
C LEU A 330 5.09 16.85 -6.23
N ALA A 331 4.88 17.73 -7.20
CA ALA A 331 5.94 18.60 -7.73
C ALA A 331 6.51 19.55 -6.66
N ARG A 332 5.67 20.06 -5.75
CA ARG A 332 6.11 20.85 -4.60
C ARG A 332 6.96 20.03 -3.64
N ALA A 333 6.55 18.81 -3.33
CA ALA A 333 7.32 17.91 -2.48
C ALA A 333 8.72 17.64 -3.07
N TYR A 334 8.80 17.37 -4.36
CA TYR A 334 10.09 17.24 -5.05
C TYR A 334 10.92 18.52 -5.01
N ASN A 335 10.30 19.68 -5.14
CA ASN A 335 11.00 20.97 -5.05
C ASN A 335 11.61 21.20 -3.66
N THR A 336 10.96 20.72 -2.61
CA THR A 336 11.45 20.83 -1.24
C THR A 336 12.62 19.88 -0.96
N VAL A 337 12.56 18.64 -1.51
CA VAL A 337 13.55 17.58 -1.23
C VAL A 337 14.79 17.70 -2.10
N GLN A 338 14.68 18.22 -3.32
CA GLN A 338 15.82 18.32 -4.23
C GLN A 338 16.82 19.38 -3.77
N PRO A 339 18.14 19.09 -3.86
CA PRO A 339 19.15 20.09 -3.60
C PRO A 339 19.02 21.26 -4.60
N ALA A 340 19.13 22.49 -4.09
CA ALA A 340 19.01 23.68 -4.90
C ALA A 340 20.05 23.75 -6.02
N SER A 341 19.60 23.89 -7.26
CA SER A 341 20.49 24.03 -8.42
C SER A 341 21.02 25.45 -8.63
N GLY A 342 20.49 26.42 -7.89
CA GLY A 342 20.75 27.85 -8.06
C GLY A 342 20.05 28.48 -9.26
N LYS A 343 19.28 27.71 -10.04
CA LYS A 343 18.47 28.17 -11.17
C LYS A 343 16.99 28.00 -10.86
N VAL A 344 16.31 29.09 -10.56
CA VAL A 344 14.89 29.10 -10.24
C VAL A 344 14.08 29.48 -11.47
N LEU A 345 13.11 28.65 -11.82
CA LEU A 345 12.12 28.89 -12.88
C LEU A 345 11.00 29.82 -12.36
N SER A 346 10.13 30.27 -13.26
CA SER A 346 8.93 31.03 -12.90
C SER A 346 8.07 30.22 -11.90
N GLY A 347 7.56 30.89 -10.86
CA GLY A 347 6.78 30.26 -9.81
C GLY A 347 7.58 29.64 -8.65
N GLY A 348 8.89 29.96 -8.53
CA GLY A 348 9.71 29.54 -7.38
C GLY A 348 10.12 28.06 -7.42
N VAL A 349 10.10 27.41 -8.58
CA VAL A 349 10.44 26.00 -8.75
C VAL A 349 11.89 25.88 -9.22
N ASP A 350 12.69 25.05 -8.54
CA ASP A 350 14.06 24.73 -8.99
C ASP A 350 14.05 24.03 -10.35
N ALA A 351 15.01 24.31 -11.20
CA ALA A 351 15.10 23.75 -12.56
C ALA A 351 15.14 22.23 -12.58
N ASN A 352 15.73 21.59 -11.56
CA ASN A 352 15.85 20.14 -11.47
C ASN A 352 14.63 19.48 -10.80
N ALA A 353 13.82 20.23 -10.05
CA ALA A 353 12.71 19.69 -9.26
C ALA A 353 11.62 19.01 -10.10
N LEU A 354 11.40 19.50 -11.33
CA LEU A 354 10.37 18.93 -12.21
C LEU A 354 10.81 17.66 -12.96
N GLN A 355 12.08 17.26 -12.91
CA GLN A 355 12.58 16.13 -13.68
C GLN A 355 11.94 14.80 -13.25
N LYS A 356 11.83 14.53 -11.94
CA LYS A 356 11.23 13.32 -11.41
C LYS A 356 9.70 13.28 -11.60
N PRO A 357 8.92 14.34 -11.32
CA PRO A 357 7.49 14.39 -11.66
C PRO A 357 7.21 14.19 -13.15
N LYS A 358 8.04 14.75 -14.05
CA LYS A 358 7.93 14.50 -15.49
C LYS A 358 8.17 13.04 -15.85
N ARG A 359 9.13 12.36 -15.19
CA ARG A 359 9.36 10.93 -15.38
C ARG A 359 8.21 10.09 -14.87
N PHE A 360 7.57 10.49 -13.78
CA PHE A 360 6.37 9.84 -13.26
C PHE A 360 5.27 9.88 -14.32
N PHE A 361 4.81 11.06 -14.69
CA PHE A 361 3.77 11.26 -15.68
C PHE A 361 4.16 10.76 -17.09
N GLY A 362 5.45 10.82 -17.44
CA GLY A 362 5.97 10.30 -18.72
C GLY A 362 6.12 8.78 -18.78
N ALA A 363 5.89 8.08 -17.68
CA ALA A 363 5.93 6.62 -17.66
C ALA A 363 4.68 5.99 -18.31
N ALA A 364 3.57 6.73 -18.36
CA ALA A 364 2.35 6.26 -19.01
C ALA A 364 2.60 5.96 -20.50
N ARG A 365 2.31 4.71 -20.88
CA ARG A 365 2.44 4.18 -22.25
C ARG A 365 1.67 2.89 -22.44
N ASN A 366 1.23 2.62 -23.65
CA ASN A 366 0.80 1.31 -24.10
C ASN A 366 2.02 0.53 -24.60
N ILE A 367 2.06 -0.79 -24.44
CA ILE A 367 3.23 -1.62 -24.72
C ILE A 367 2.84 -2.74 -25.68
N GLU A 368 3.70 -2.95 -26.68
CA GLU A 368 3.53 -4.03 -27.63
C GLU A 368 3.64 -5.40 -26.95
N ASN A 369 2.61 -6.25 -27.14
CA ASN A 369 2.52 -7.59 -26.54
C ASN A 369 2.63 -7.63 -25.01
N GLY A 370 2.28 -6.54 -24.34
CA GLY A 370 2.38 -6.39 -22.88
C GLY A 370 1.17 -5.69 -22.30
N GLY A 371 1.31 -5.23 -21.05
CA GLY A 371 0.32 -4.42 -20.36
C GLY A 371 0.39 -2.94 -20.76
N SER A 372 -0.40 -2.14 -20.10
CA SER A 372 -0.40 -0.68 -20.27
C SER A 372 -0.25 0.04 -18.92
N LEU A 373 0.35 1.22 -18.94
CA LEU A 373 0.37 2.14 -17.82
C LEU A 373 -0.35 3.42 -18.20
N THR A 374 -1.46 3.70 -17.56
CA THR A 374 -2.27 4.91 -17.73
C THR A 374 -2.14 5.78 -16.49
N ASP A 375 -1.92 7.11 -16.68
CA ASP A 375 -1.71 8.05 -15.56
C ASP A 375 -2.48 9.35 -15.78
#